data_3afb00717a89d11148dd500bb74f03ee
#
_entry.id   3afb00717a89d11148dd500bb74f03ee
#
_cell.length_a   1.000
_cell.length_b   1.000
_cell.length_c   1.000
_cell.angle_alpha   90.00
_cell.angle_beta   90.00
_cell.angle_gamma   90.00
#
_symmetry.space_group_name_H-M   'P 1'
#
loop_
_entity.id
_entity.type
_entity.pdbx_description
1 polymer ?
#
loop_
_entity_poly.entity_id
_entity_poly.type
_entity_poly.pdbx_seq_one_letter_code
_entity_poly.pdbx_strand_id
1 'polypeptide(L)'
;YVLQACRDYPEQFTASAFFDPWSPAARQYYAEKLEGSLWKNIKIEFSEAGGLYGVYPGVQLDAPELRWLWEAMEAGGKTVSFDLGRPGDGSYQTDQIAAIAKRHPGLKLVLCHMGQPSRTAERDPKLWSAWLEQIRLGTLPNVWFDLSALPYHVREEEEYPFPSTKRYFDLARRIVGAEKLLWGTDIPWLLGTANYQQLVAHGRFLLSDCTEKEREMI
;
A
#
# COMPACT_ATOMS: atom_id res chain seq x y z
N TYR A 1 6.62 17.89 -13.85
CA TYR A 1 6.26 16.82 -14.79
C TYR A 1 4.99 16.08 -14.36
N VAL A 2 4.95 15.43 -13.16
CA VAL A 2 3.79 14.62 -12.70
C VAL A 2 2.48 15.40 -12.75
N LEU A 3 2.44 16.59 -12.13
CA LEU A 3 1.22 17.41 -12.11
C LEU A 3 0.81 17.91 -13.51
N GLN A 4 1.79 18.09 -14.42
CA GLN A 4 1.49 18.45 -15.80
C GLN A 4 0.78 17.28 -16.52
N ALA A 5 1.31 16.06 -16.37
CA ALA A 5 0.66 14.87 -16.94
C ALA A 5 -0.78 14.70 -16.44
N CYS A 6 -1.03 14.93 -15.13
CA CYS A 6 -2.39 14.88 -14.59
C CYS A 6 -3.32 16.00 -15.10
N ARG A 7 -2.77 17.18 -15.47
CA ARG A 7 -3.57 18.24 -16.12
C ARG A 7 -3.88 17.90 -17.57
N ASP A 8 -2.91 17.35 -18.28
CA ASP A 8 -3.05 17.03 -19.72
C ASP A 8 -3.93 15.79 -19.94
N TYR A 9 -3.92 14.84 -18.99
CA TYR A 9 -4.64 13.57 -19.06
C TYR A 9 -5.36 13.23 -17.74
N PRO A 10 -6.35 14.04 -17.30
CA PRO A 10 -6.97 13.91 -15.98
C PRO A 10 -7.75 12.62 -15.77
N GLU A 11 -8.23 11.99 -16.86
CA GLU A 11 -8.92 10.68 -16.81
C GLU A 11 -7.98 9.48 -16.76
N GLN A 12 -6.66 9.70 -16.96
CA GLN A 12 -5.68 8.62 -17.04
C GLN A 12 -4.70 8.61 -15.87
N PHE A 13 -4.40 9.79 -15.30
CA PHE A 13 -3.38 9.93 -14.27
C PHE A 13 -3.91 10.62 -13.02
N THR A 14 -3.54 10.03 -11.88
CA THR A 14 -3.73 10.63 -10.56
C THR A 14 -2.37 10.79 -9.88
N ALA A 15 -2.09 11.99 -9.38
CA ALA A 15 -0.81 12.27 -8.74
C ALA A 15 -0.75 11.74 -7.31
N SER A 16 0.37 11.07 -7.00
CA SER A 16 0.77 10.67 -5.66
C SER A 16 2.05 11.39 -5.25
N ALA A 17 2.07 11.98 -4.05
CA ALA A 17 3.26 12.62 -3.49
C ALA A 17 3.86 11.75 -2.39
N PHE A 18 5.20 11.64 -2.37
CA PHE A 18 5.90 11.17 -1.19
C PHE A 18 5.88 12.27 -0.11
N PHE A 19 5.67 11.86 1.15
CA PHE A 19 5.59 12.81 2.25
C PHE A 19 6.24 12.26 3.52
N ASP A 20 7.07 13.09 4.15
CA ASP A 20 7.67 12.84 5.46
C ASP A 20 6.94 13.67 6.53
N PRO A 21 6.06 13.05 7.33
CA PRO A 21 5.29 13.75 8.35
C PRO A 21 6.08 14.14 9.60
N TRP A 22 7.28 13.58 9.80
CA TRP A 22 8.17 13.87 10.93
C TRP A 22 9.18 14.98 10.62
N SER A 23 9.27 15.42 9.36
CA SER A 23 10.09 16.58 9.00
C SER A 23 9.66 17.82 9.80
N PRO A 24 10.61 18.65 10.30
CA PRO A 24 10.27 19.88 11.02
C PRO A 24 9.36 20.85 10.24
N ALA A 25 9.44 20.84 8.92
CA ALA A 25 8.62 21.67 8.03
C ALA A 25 7.33 20.96 7.53
N ALA A 26 7.01 19.76 8.02
CA ALA A 26 5.93 18.92 7.46
C ALA A 26 4.59 19.65 7.36
N ARG A 27 4.15 20.34 8.41
CA ARG A 27 2.87 21.07 8.43
C ARG A 27 2.84 22.21 7.42
N GLN A 28 3.93 22.99 7.36
CA GLN A 28 4.03 24.07 6.40
C GLN A 28 4.05 23.56 4.96
N TYR A 29 4.85 22.52 4.70
CA TYR A 29 4.93 21.91 3.38
C TYR A 29 3.58 21.34 2.94
N TYR A 30 2.86 20.66 3.84
CA TYR A 30 1.53 20.13 3.53
C TYR A 30 0.57 21.25 3.14
N ALA A 31 0.47 22.30 3.96
CA ALA A 31 -0.42 23.42 3.71
C ALA A 31 -0.10 24.16 2.39
N GLU A 32 1.18 24.39 2.09
CA GLU A 32 1.59 25.14 0.91
C GLU A 32 1.59 24.33 -0.39
N LYS A 33 1.85 23.02 -0.33
CA LYS A 33 2.13 22.20 -1.51
C LYS A 33 1.13 21.07 -1.76
N LEU A 34 0.50 20.54 -0.72
CA LEU A 34 -0.33 19.35 -0.82
C LEU A 34 -1.81 19.64 -0.59
N GLU A 35 -2.15 20.52 0.34
CA GLU A 35 -3.53 20.91 0.62
C GLU A 35 -4.16 21.59 -0.61
N GLY A 36 -5.39 21.22 -0.94
CA GLY A 36 -6.12 21.78 -2.09
C GLY A 36 -5.50 21.53 -3.48
N SER A 37 -4.39 20.78 -3.55
CA SER A 37 -3.64 20.52 -4.78
C SER A 37 -4.17 19.34 -5.59
N LEU A 38 -3.57 19.10 -6.79
CA LEU A 38 -3.83 17.92 -7.62
C LEU A 38 -3.23 16.62 -7.06
N TRP A 39 -2.43 16.67 -6.00
CA TRP A 39 -1.94 15.49 -5.30
C TRP A 39 -3.11 14.81 -4.57
N LYS A 40 -3.67 13.77 -5.16
CA LYS A 40 -4.84 13.04 -4.62
C LYS A 40 -4.46 11.94 -3.66
N ASN A 41 -3.27 11.37 -3.83
CA ASN A 41 -2.70 10.38 -2.94
C ASN A 41 -1.44 10.91 -2.28
N ILE A 42 -1.23 10.53 -1.03
CA ILE A 42 0.01 10.77 -0.27
C ILE A 42 0.61 9.41 0.07
N LYS A 43 1.83 9.15 -0.42
CA LYS A 43 2.56 7.93 -0.05
C LYS A 43 3.45 8.22 1.15
N ILE A 44 3.30 7.40 2.18
CA ILE A 44 4.21 7.32 3.32
C ILE A 44 4.98 6.01 3.18
N GLU A 45 6.23 6.13 2.75
CA GLU A 45 7.18 5.02 2.70
C GLU A 45 7.72 4.82 4.10
N PHE A 46 7.09 3.93 4.86
CA PHE A 46 7.34 3.79 6.28
C PHE A 46 8.21 2.58 6.64
N SER A 47 8.65 1.79 5.66
CA SER A 47 9.43 0.57 5.90
C SER A 47 10.68 0.82 6.75
N GLU A 48 11.07 -0.19 7.53
CA GLU A 48 12.27 -0.12 8.36
C GLU A 48 13.54 -0.14 7.51
N ALA A 49 13.58 -0.96 6.46
CA ALA A 49 14.78 -1.17 5.67
C ALA A 49 15.14 0.01 4.74
N GLY A 50 14.19 0.80 4.29
CA GLY A 50 14.45 1.86 3.30
C GLY A 50 13.55 3.08 3.43
N GLY A 51 12.66 3.08 4.41
CA GLY A 51 11.69 4.13 4.62
C GLY A 51 11.91 4.98 5.86
N LEU A 52 10.87 5.71 6.21
CA LEU A 52 10.91 6.72 7.28
C LEU A 52 11.11 6.11 8.68
N TYR A 53 10.66 4.86 8.92
CA TYR A 53 10.91 4.21 10.21
C TYR A 53 12.40 3.98 10.44
N GLY A 54 13.17 3.67 9.40
CA GLY A 54 14.63 3.58 9.51
C GLY A 54 15.30 4.92 9.82
N VAL A 55 14.69 6.04 9.38
CA VAL A 55 15.17 7.41 9.70
C VAL A 55 14.71 7.84 11.10
N TYR A 56 13.50 7.48 11.50
CA TYR A 56 12.86 7.84 12.77
C TYR A 56 12.45 6.58 13.57
N PRO A 57 13.40 5.81 14.12
CA PRO A 57 13.09 4.57 14.81
C PRO A 57 12.16 4.79 16.02
N GLY A 58 11.16 3.92 16.17
CA GLY A 58 10.25 3.94 17.32
C GLY A 58 9.06 4.89 17.20
N VAL A 59 8.96 5.68 16.13
CA VAL A 59 7.77 6.52 15.90
C VAL A 59 6.52 5.67 15.63
N GLN A 60 5.35 6.23 15.97
CA GLN A 60 4.07 5.55 15.79
C GLN A 60 3.19 6.33 14.80
N LEU A 61 2.55 5.62 13.88
CA LEU A 61 1.68 6.25 12.87
C LEU A 61 0.42 6.88 13.47
N ASP A 62 -0.08 6.35 14.59
CA ASP A 62 -1.25 6.88 15.29
C ASP A 62 -0.91 7.87 16.43
N ALA A 63 0.35 8.28 16.52
CA ALA A 63 0.82 9.21 17.53
C ALA A 63 0.05 10.55 17.50
N PRO A 64 -0.20 11.15 18.69
CA PRO A 64 -0.99 12.38 18.77
C PRO A 64 -0.48 13.53 17.92
N GLU A 65 0.83 13.63 17.73
CA GLU A 65 1.49 14.65 16.89
C GLU A 65 1.17 14.54 15.41
N LEU A 66 0.72 13.37 14.93
CA LEU A 66 0.31 13.16 13.53
C LEU A 66 -1.20 13.33 13.31
N ARG A 67 -2.00 13.55 14.35
CA ARG A 67 -3.46 13.66 14.23
C ARG A 67 -3.88 14.72 13.21
N TRP A 68 -3.22 15.86 13.22
CA TRP A 68 -3.49 16.95 12.27
C TRP A 68 -3.41 16.49 10.82
N LEU A 69 -2.49 15.58 10.50
CA LEU A 69 -2.28 15.08 9.13
C LEU A 69 -3.48 14.24 8.69
N TRP A 70 -3.90 13.31 9.53
CA TRP A 70 -5.04 12.44 9.22
C TRP A 70 -6.34 13.24 9.08
N GLU A 71 -6.55 14.22 9.98
CA GLU A 71 -7.68 15.16 9.91
C GLU A 71 -7.65 15.99 8.62
N ALA A 72 -6.50 16.56 8.26
CA ALA A 72 -6.35 17.37 7.05
C ALA A 72 -6.53 16.55 5.77
N MET A 73 -6.02 15.31 5.74
CA MET A 73 -6.15 14.42 4.60
C MET A 73 -7.59 13.92 4.43
N GLU A 74 -8.27 13.58 5.52
CA GLU A 74 -9.69 13.20 5.51
C GLU A 74 -10.55 14.35 5.00
N ALA A 75 -10.39 15.55 5.56
CA ALA A 75 -11.11 16.76 5.13
C ALA A 75 -10.85 17.12 3.67
N GLY A 76 -9.63 16.90 3.19
CA GLY A 76 -9.22 17.11 1.79
C GLY A 76 -9.65 16.01 0.83
N GLY A 77 -10.32 14.94 1.29
CA GLY A 77 -10.72 13.80 0.46
C GLY A 77 -9.55 13.06 -0.18
N LYS A 78 -8.38 13.08 0.47
CA LYS A 78 -7.16 12.43 -0.03
C LYS A 78 -7.13 10.94 0.32
N THR A 79 -6.32 10.19 -0.41
CA THR A 79 -5.97 8.80 -0.12
C THR A 79 -4.57 8.76 0.50
N VAL A 80 -4.33 7.85 1.41
CA VAL A 80 -2.98 7.56 1.95
C VAL A 80 -2.56 6.16 1.52
N SER A 81 -1.37 6.04 0.93
CA SER A 81 -0.74 4.75 0.69
C SER A 81 0.42 4.54 1.66
N PHE A 82 0.43 3.41 2.35
CA PHE A 82 1.48 3.03 3.30
C PHE A 82 2.28 1.85 2.78
N ASP A 83 3.59 2.01 2.67
CA ASP A 83 4.50 0.88 2.64
C ASP A 83 5.04 0.66 4.06
N LEU A 84 4.60 -0.40 4.71
CA LEU A 84 4.90 -0.68 6.11
C LEU A 84 6.11 -1.63 6.29
N GLY A 85 6.71 -2.10 5.20
CA GLY A 85 7.76 -3.10 5.27
C GLY A 85 7.22 -4.50 5.49
N ARG A 86 8.05 -5.37 6.05
CA ARG A 86 7.80 -6.82 6.17
C ARG A 86 7.09 -7.16 7.48
N PRO A 87 6.29 -8.23 7.51
CA PRO A 87 5.80 -8.79 8.75
C PRO A 87 6.94 -9.03 9.75
N GLY A 88 6.81 -8.48 10.97
CA GLY A 88 7.82 -8.55 12.02
C GLY A 88 8.73 -7.33 12.15
N ASP A 89 8.80 -6.46 11.14
CA ASP A 89 9.52 -5.19 11.26
C ASP A 89 8.81 -4.27 12.28
N GLY A 90 9.56 -3.39 12.94
CA GLY A 90 9.00 -2.38 13.85
C GLY A 90 8.09 -1.37 13.16
N SER A 91 8.24 -1.23 11.84
CA SER A 91 7.38 -0.42 10.97
C SER A 91 6.04 -1.09 10.61
N TYR A 92 5.87 -2.40 10.87
CA TYR A 92 4.67 -3.16 10.50
C TYR A 92 3.49 -2.91 11.47
N GLN A 93 3.08 -1.66 11.58
CA GLN A 93 2.19 -1.13 12.61
C GLN A 93 0.71 -1.38 12.31
N THR A 94 0.27 -2.64 12.33
CA THR A 94 -1.10 -3.07 12.03
C THR A 94 -2.13 -2.42 12.95
N ASP A 95 -1.86 -2.38 14.27
CA ASP A 95 -2.78 -1.78 15.27
C ASP A 95 -2.92 -0.27 15.09
N GLN A 96 -1.83 0.42 14.75
CA GLN A 96 -1.83 1.86 14.50
C GLN A 96 -2.65 2.20 13.24
N ILE A 97 -2.50 1.42 12.18
CA ILE A 97 -3.35 1.56 10.98
C ILE A 97 -4.83 1.31 11.33
N ALA A 98 -5.13 0.29 12.12
CA ALA A 98 -6.49 0.03 12.58
C ALA A 98 -7.07 1.20 13.39
N ALA A 99 -6.24 1.81 14.26
CA ALA A 99 -6.64 2.97 15.06
C ALA A 99 -6.92 4.21 14.18
N ILE A 100 -6.06 4.49 13.19
CA ILE A 100 -6.25 5.57 12.22
C ILE A 100 -7.53 5.33 11.42
N ALA A 101 -7.71 4.13 10.85
CA ALA A 101 -8.87 3.78 10.03
C ALA A 101 -10.20 3.98 10.79
N LYS A 102 -10.25 3.56 12.06
CA LYS A 102 -11.45 3.69 12.90
C LYS A 102 -11.73 5.14 13.33
N ARG A 103 -10.68 5.93 13.57
CA ARG A 103 -10.79 7.34 13.99
C ARG A 103 -11.14 8.27 12.84
N HIS A 104 -10.73 7.91 11.63
CA HIS A 104 -10.91 8.68 10.40
C HIS A 104 -11.63 7.85 9.32
N PRO A 105 -12.94 7.58 9.48
CA PRO A 105 -13.68 6.68 8.58
C PRO A 105 -13.84 7.23 7.15
N GLY A 106 -13.70 8.54 6.95
CA GLY A 106 -13.68 9.18 5.62
C GLY A 106 -12.32 9.12 4.93
N LEU A 107 -11.24 8.81 5.65
CA LEU A 107 -9.90 8.70 5.09
C LEU A 107 -9.69 7.32 4.44
N LYS A 108 -9.34 7.30 3.16
CA LYS A 108 -9.04 6.07 2.42
C LYS A 108 -7.58 5.67 2.62
N LEU A 109 -7.35 4.45 3.11
CA LEU A 109 -6.04 3.89 3.38
C LEU A 109 -5.75 2.74 2.41
N VAL A 110 -4.60 2.78 1.74
CA VAL A 110 -4.12 1.69 0.88
C VAL A 110 -2.84 1.14 1.48
N LEU A 111 -2.83 -0.15 1.81
CA LEU A 111 -1.64 -0.85 2.27
C LEU A 111 -0.92 -1.43 1.06
N CYS A 112 0.31 -0.98 0.83
CA CYS A 112 1.08 -1.34 -0.33
C CYS A 112 1.51 -2.81 -0.31
N HIS A 113 1.63 -3.38 -1.52
CA HIS A 113 2.23 -4.70 -1.75
C HIS A 113 1.54 -5.84 -0.99
N MET A 114 0.22 -5.66 -0.72
CA MET A 114 -0.59 -6.63 0.04
C MET A 114 0.05 -7.02 1.38
N GLY A 115 0.73 -6.05 2.05
CA GLY A 115 1.43 -6.28 3.31
C GLY A 115 2.66 -7.18 3.19
N GLN A 116 3.27 -7.27 2.01
CA GLN A 116 4.53 -7.95 1.72
C GLN A 116 4.58 -9.43 2.13
N PRO A 117 3.64 -10.30 1.69
CA PRO A 117 3.73 -11.73 1.93
C PRO A 117 4.99 -12.29 1.27
N SER A 118 5.64 -13.23 1.94
CA SER A 118 6.84 -13.89 1.42
C SER A 118 6.91 -15.35 1.85
N ARG A 119 7.77 -16.13 1.18
CA ARG A 119 8.02 -17.52 1.57
C ARG A 119 8.61 -17.62 2.99
N THR A 120 9.45 -16.66 3.38
CA THR A 120 9.98 -16.57 4.74
C THR A 120 8.87 -16.34 5.77
N ALA A 121 7.99 -15.37 5.52
CA ALA A 121 6.86 -15.11 6.41
C ALA A 121 5.92 -16.32 6.51
N GLU A 122 5.67 -17.02 5.40
CA GLU A 122 4.81 -18.21 5.39
C GLU A 122 5.36 -19.37 6.24
N ARG A 123 6.69 -19.52 6.34
CA ARG A 123 7.32 -20.59 7.13
C ARG A 123 7.40 -20.27 8.64
N ASP A 124 7.25 -19.01 9.00
CA ASP A 124 7.24 -18.57 10.40
C ASP A 124 5.80 -18.27 10.86
N PRO A 125 5.24 -19.08 11.79
CA PRO A 125 3.86 -18.91 12.24
C PRO A 125 3.55 -17.52 12.82
N LYS A 126 4.55 -16.84 13.42
CA LYS A 126 4.36 -15.49 13.99
C LYS A 126 4.28 -14.45 12.88
N LEU A 127 5.19 -14.48 11.91
CA LEU A 127 5.20 -13.59 10.78
C LEU A 127 3.96 -13.80 9.90
N TRP A 128 3.56 -15.06 9.71
CA TRP A 128 2.36 -15.39 8.97
C TRP A 128 1.09 -14.88 9.66
N SER A 129 1.00 -15.03 10.99
CA SER A 129 -0.11 -14.45 11.77
C SER A 129 -0.16 -12.94 11.64
N ALA A 130 0.99 -12.25 11.76
CA ALA A 130 1.07 -10.81 11.60
C ALA A 130 0.60 -10.34 10.22
N TRP A 131 0.98 -11.05 9.15
CA TRP A 131 0.49 -10.78 7.80
C TRP A 131 -1.04 -10.97 7.71
N LEU A 132 -1.58 -12.07 8.24
CA LEU A 132 -3.02 -12.33 8.23
C LEU A 132 -3.81 -11.28 9.03
N GLU A 133 -3.28 -10.81 10.15
CA GLU A 133 -3.87 -9.73 10.95
C GLU A 133 -3.93 -8.43 10.14
N GLN A 134 -2.87 -8.10 9.42
CA GLN A 134 -2.88 -6.92 8.55
C GLN A 134 -3.87 -7.06 7.40
N ILE A 135 -3.95 -8.24 6.73
CA ILE A 135 -4.95 -8.47 5.68
C ILE A 135 -6.37 -8.27 6.21
N ARG A 136 -6.67 -8.71 7.44
CA ARG A 136 -8.00 -8.51 8.03
C ARG A 136 -8.39 -7.03 8.19
N LEU A 137 -7.44 -6.08 8.13
CA LEU A 137 -7.78 -4.66 8.11
C LEU A 137 -8.64 -4.27 6.90
N GLY A 138 -8.56 -5.00 5.79
CA GLY A 138 -9.43 -4.77 4.64
C GLY A 138 -10.92 -5.04 4.90
N THR A 139 -11.29 -5.65 6.03
CA THR A 139 -12.70 -5.73 6.46
C THR A 139 -13.21 -4.38 6.97
N LEU A 140 -12.33 -3.42 7.27
CA LEU A 140 -12.73 -2.04 7.56
C LEU A 140 -13.16 -1.35 6.26
N PRO A 141 -14.19 -0.50 6.29
CA PRO A 141 -14.78 0.07 5.07
C PRO A 141 -13.80 0.94 4.27
N ASN A 142 -12.83 1.53 4.93
CA ASN A 142 -11.90 2.52 4.38
C ASN A 142 -10.45 2.01 4.24
N VAL A 143 -10.22 0.69 4.22
CA VAL A 143 -8.89 0.08 4.01
C VAL A 143 -8.90 -0.80 2.76
N TRP A 144 -7.88 -0.65 1.91
CA TRP A 144 -7.62 -1.41 0.69
C TRP A 144 -6.18 -1.90 0.66
N PHE A 145 -5.89 -2.82 -0.25
CA PHE A 145 -4.53 -3.33 -0.54
C PHE A 145 -4.21 -3.17 -2.01
N ASP A 146 -3.01 -2.72 -2.34
CA ASP A 146 -2.51 -2.88 -3.69
C ASP A 146 -1.74 -4.22 -3.85
N LEU A 147 -1.82 -4.79 -5.04
CA LEU A 147 -1.21 -6.07 -5.42
C LEU A 147 0.17 -5.89 -6.08
N SER A 148 0.70 -4.68 -6.07
CA SER A 148 1.98 -4.39 -6.68
C SER A 148 3.14 -5.07 -5.93
N ALA A 149 4.29 -5.17 -6.57
CA ALA A 149 5.52 -5.73 -6.02
C ALA A 149 5.47 -7.19 -5.50
N LEU A 150 4.38 -7.93 -5.61
CA LEU A 150 4.32 -9.33 -5.15
C LEU A 150 5.45 -10.21 -5.72
N PRO A 151 5.82 -10.13 -7.01
CA PRO A 151 6.98 -10.84 -7.54
C PRO A 151 8.28 -10.55 -6.79
N TYR A 152 8.50 -9.32 -6.37
CA TYR A 152 9.71 -8.93 -5.64
C TYR A 152 9.87 -9.67 -4.32
N HIS A 153 8.79 -9.92 -3.60
CA HIS A 153 8.82 -10.53 -2.27
C HIS A 153 9.03 -12.05 -2.29
N VAL A 154 9.00 -12.67 -3.47
CA VAL A 154 9.22 -14.12 -3.64
C VAL A 154 10.39 -14.45 -4.58
N ARG A 155 11.01 -13.46 -5.25
CA ARG A 155 12.01 -13.64 -6.31
C ARG A 155 13.28 -14.40 -5.89
N GLU A 156 13.60 -14.42 -4.60
CA GLU A 156 14.79 -15.15 -4.11
C GLU A 156 14.61 -16.66 -4.16
N GLU A 157 13.36 -17.13 -4.18
CA GLU A 157 13.02 -18.55 -4.16
C GLU A 157 12.20 -18.98 -5.39
N GLU A 158 11.68 -18.03 -6.16
CA GLU A 158 10.80 -18.29 -7.29
C GLU A 158 11.16 -17.42 -8.49
N GLU A 159 11.09 -18.04 -9.67
CA GLU A 159 11.16 -17.34 -10.96
C GLU A 159 9.74 -17.09 -11.50
N TYR A 160 9.67 -16.28 -12.57
CA TYR A 160 8.43 -16.07 -13.30
C TYR A 160 7.78 -17.41 -13.68
N PRO A 161 6.47 -17.59 -13.45
CA PRO A 161 5.43 -16.60 -13.13
C PRO A 161 5.17 -16.36 -11.64
N PHE A 162 6.08 -16.68 -10.71
CA PHE A 162 5.95 -16.44 -9.26
C PHE A 162 4.71 -17.09 -8.64
N PRO A 163 4.60 -18.43 -8.68
CA PRO A 163 3.33 -19.13 -8.42
C PRO A 163 2.78 -18.98 -6.99
N SER A 164 3.63 -18.76 -5.99
CA SER A 164 3.15 -18.58 -4.60
C SER A 164 2.33 -17.31 -4.42
N THR A 165 2.56 -16.28 -5.24
CA THR A 165 1.81 -15.01 -5.18
C THR A 165 0.32 -15.21 -5.43
N LYS A 166 -0.07 -16.17 -6.28
CA LYS A 166 -1.47 -16.53 -6.54
C LYS A 166 -2.16 -17.02 -5.27
N ARG A 167 -1.49 -17.84 -4.47
CA ARG A 167 -2.04 -18.35 -3.21
C ARG A 167 -2.23 -17.23 -2.19
N TYR A 168 -1.30 -16.28 -2.11
CA TYR A 168 -1.44 -15.13 -1.22
C TYR A 168 -2.60 -14.24 -1.66
N PHE A 169 -2.71 -13.98 -2.95
CA PHE A 169 -3.84 -13.26 -3.52
C PHE A 169 -5.18 -13.94 -3.22
N ASP A 170 -5.30 -15.25 -3.48
CA ASP A 170 -6.53 -16.00 -3.26
C ASP A 170 -6.94 -16.02 -1.78
N LEU A 171 -5.97 -16.07 -0.88
CA LEU A 171 -6.24 -16.00 0.55
C LEU A 171 -6.72 -14.60 0.97
N ALA A 172 -6.06 -13.53 0.51
CA ALA A 172 -6.48 -12.17 0.77
C ALA A 172 -7.90 -11.93 0.22
N ARG A 173 -8.16 -12.29 -1.05
CA ARG A 173 -9.49 -12.18 -1.69
C ARG A 173 -10.59 -12.88 -0.89
N ARG A 174 -10.34 -14.07 -0.36
CA ARG A 174 -11.31 -14.79 0.50
C ARG A 174 -11.59 -14.09 1.81
N ILE A 175 -10.62 -13.34 2.36
CA ILE A 175 -10.76 -12.64 3.64
C ILE A 175 -11.49 -11.31 3.46
N VAL A 176 -11.13 -10.53 2.44
CA VAL A 176 -11.57 -9.12 2.33
C VAL A 176 -12.48 -8.83 1.14
N GLY A 177 -12.59 -9.73 0.16
CA GLY A 177 -13.32 -9.49 -1.09
C GLY A 177 -12.45 -8.85 -2.18
N ALA A 178 -12.88 -8.98 -3.43
CA ALA A 178 -12.20 -8.44 -4.60
C ALA A 178 -12.19 -6.91 -4.61
N GLU A 179 -13.25 -6.29 -4.13
CA GLU A 179 -13.44 -4.84 -4.04
C GLU A 179 -12.45 -4.12 -3.11
N LYS A 180 -11.66 -4.89 -2.36
CA LYS A 180 -10.62 -4.36 -1.46
C LYS A 180 -9.20 -4.50 -2.01
N LEU A 181 -9.07 -5.05 -3.21
CA LEU A 181 -7.79 -5.31 -3.85
C LEU A 181 -7.66 -4.41 -5.08
N LEU A 182 -6.48 -3.82 -5.25
CA LEU A 182 -6.18 -2.88 -6.33
C LEU A 182 -4.98 -3.41 -7.12
N TRP A 183 -5.11 -3.56 -8.43
CA TRP A 183 -3.98 -3.98 -9.24
C TRP A 183 -2.95 -2.85 -9.42
N GLY A 184 -1.67 -3.20 -9.43
CA GLY A 184 -0.56 -2.28 -9.67
C GLY A 184 0.70 -3.02 -10.10
N THR A 185 1.68 -2.29 -10.64
CA THR A 185 2.95 -2.86 -11.13
C THR A 185 4.15 -2.47 -10.28
N ASP A 186 4.09 -1.38 -9.54
CA ASP A 186 5.24 -0.77 -8.84
C ASP A 186 6.43 -0.45 -9.78
N ILE A 187 6.14 -0.03 -11.00
CA ILE A 187 7.16 0.48 -11.93
C ILE A 187 7.59 1.89 -11.51
N PRO A 188 8.89 2.22 -11.55
CA PRO A 188 9.97 1.46 -12.22
C PRO A 188 10.68 0.41 -11.34
N TRP A 189 10.37 0.30 -10.05
CA TRP A 189 11.10 -0.56 -9.11
C TRP A 189 11.12 -2.03 -9.56
N LEU A 190 9.98 -2.57 -9.97
CA LEU A 190 9.82 -3.96 -10.38
C LEU A 190 10.52 -4.32 -11.69
N LEU A 191 10.99 -3.36 -12.49
CA LEU A 191 11.69 -3.66 -13.74
C LEU A 191 13.01 -4.43 -13.54
N GLY A 192 13.57 -4.43 -12.34
CA GLY A 192 14.68 -5.28 -11.94
C GLY A 192 14.31 -6.75 -11.68
N THR A 193 13.01 -7.06 -11.54
CA THR A 193 12.51 -8.41 -11.25
C THR A 193 11.77 -9.02 -12.43
N ALA A 194 10.97 -8.23 -13.14
CA ALA A 194 10.18 -8.64 -14.30
C ALA A 194 9.96 -7.47 -15.25
N ASN A 195 9.90 -7.72 -16.56
CA ASN A 195 9.56 -6.67 -17.51
C ASN A 195 8.04 -6.35 -17.46
N TYR A 196 7.64 -5.24 -18.11
CA TYR A 196 6.24 -4.78 -18.07
C TYR A 196 5.24 -5.83 -18.55
N GLN A 197 5.56 -6.54 -19.65
CA GLN A 197 4.67 -7.57 -20.19
C GLN A 197 4.50 -8.74 -19.20
N GLN A 198 5.57 -9.12 -18.51
CA GLN A 198 5.52 -10.15 -17.48
C GLN A 198 4.70 -9.69 -16.27
N LEU A 199 4.80 -8.41 -15.85
CA LEU A 199 3.99 -7.87 -14.75
C LEU A 199 2.49 -7.83 -15.10
N VAL A 200 2.14 -7.47 -16.35
CA VAL A 200 0.75 -7.53 -16.84
C VAL A 200 0.25 -8.98 -16.90
N ALA A 201 1.08 -9.91 -17.42
CA ALA A 201 0.72 -11.32 -17.46
C ALA A 201 0.60 -11.93 -16.06
N HIS A 202 1.45 -11.52 -15.11
CA HIS A 202 1.35 -11.91 -13.73
C HIS A 202 0.03 -11.41 -13.08
N GLY A 203 -0.36 -10.15 -13.33
CA GLY A 203 -1.67 -9.66 -12.90
C GLY A 203 -2.83 -10.53 -13.43
N ARG A 204 -2.81 -10.88 -14.72
CA ARG A 204 -3.80 -11.80 -15.31
C ARG A 204 -3.77 -13.21 -14.68
N PHE A 205 -2.58 -13.69 -14.34
CA PHE A 205 -2.41 -14.96 -13.62
C PHE A 205 -3.03 -14.91 -12.23
N LEU A 206 -2.82 -13.84 -11.47
CA LEU A 206 -3.48 -13.65 -10.16
C LEU A 206 -5.00 -13.70 -10.30
N LEU A 207 -5.56 -13.07 -11.33
CA LEU A 207 -7.00 -12.93 -11.56
C LEU A 207 -7.62 -14.11 -12.33
N SER A 208 -6.87 -15.19 -12.60
CA SER A 208 -7.33 -16.30 -13.48
C SER A 208 -8.65 -16.94 -13.01
N ASP A 209 -8.84 -17.09 -11.70
CA ASP A 209 -10.02 -17.70 -11.08
C ASP A 209 -11.07 -16.67 -10.61
N CYS A 210 -10.88 -15.40 -10.95
CA CYS A 210 -11.84 -14.35 -10.66
C CYS A 210 -12.97 -14.34 -11.69
N THR A 211 -14.20 -14.07 -11.25
CA THR A 211 -15.33 -13.76 -12.14
C THR A 211 -15.05 -12.47 -12.90
N GLU A 212 -15.78 -12.21 -13.99
CA GLU A 212 -15.68 -10.96 -14.74
C GLU A 212 -15.93 -9.74 -13.85
N LYS A 213 -16.99 -9.80 -13.02
CA LYS A 213 -17.30 -8.75 -12.04
C LYS A 213 -16.15 -8.49 -11.04
N GLU A 214 -15.50 -9.53 -10.55
CA GLU A 214 -14.34 -9.34 -9.64
C GLU A 214 -13.15 -8.71 -10.36
N ARG A 215 -12.90 -9.06 -11.62
CA ARG A 215 -11.82 -8.46 -12.43
C ARG A 215 -12.04 -6.98 -12.71
N GLU A 216 -13.30 -6.56 -12.84
CA GLU A 216 -13.68 -5.14 -13.02
C GLU A 216 -13.52 -4.33 -11.72
N MET A 217 -13.55 -4.97 -10.56
CA MET A 217 -13.39 -4.31 -9.27
C MET A 217 -11.92 -4.15 -8.85
N ILE A 218 -11.02 -5.02 -9.32
CA ILE A 218 -9.59 -5.04 -9.01
C ILE A 218 -8.80 -4.20 -10.03
#